data_4971a9fbb6f124c07a57c051496e34a5
#
_entry.id   4971a9fbb6f124c07a57c051496e34a5
#
_cell.length_a   1.000
_cell.length_b   1.000
_cell.length_c   1.000
_cell.angle_alpha   90.00
_cell.angle_beta   90.00
_cell.angle_gamma   90.00
#
_symmetry.space_group_name_H-M   'P 1'
#
loop_
_entity.id
_entity.type
_entity.pdbx_description
1 polymer ?
#
loop_
_entity_poly.entity_id
_entity_poly.type
_entity_poly.pdbx_seq_one_letter_code
_entity_poly.pdbx_strand_id
1 'polypeptide(L)'
;MQHHLAVPPPIEPGARVAVVSPSWAAPERYPAIHEQALQRLREVVGVEPVEYGSTRRSASPTERARDLLAAFADPTVGAILATVGGEDQITVLRHLDPDVARQHPTRFLGYSDNTNLLNWLWYHGVAGFHGGSTQVHLGPGPLIHPDHLASLRAALFGGELVVTPADMFSEDEVLWGSPNALSEAAPRQPAPPWTWHHADRVVTGPTCGGNIEIVAWTLAVGRWVLPNDAYRGCVLLVETSEEVPSAKEVYRTLRHMGERGLLEQFEAVVVARARASDDAERFAGRRSPSDDERNRYRADQEDAVLRAVEEYRPGTMVVVGVDFGHTSPQWVLPYGGTLTVDGPGRRIVARY
;
A
#
# COMPACT_ATOMS: atom_id res chain seq x y z
N MET A 1 -20.74 13.62 10.36
CA MET A 1 -20.58 14.28 9.02
C MET A 1 -19.62 13.41 8.22
N GLN A 2 -19.96 13.10 6.97
CA GLN A 2 -19.05 12.33 6.11
C GLN A 2 -17.74 13.09 5.92
N HIS A 3 -16.61 12.41 6.11
CA HIS A 3 -15.30 13.01 5.93
C HIS A 3 -15.07 13.34 4.44
N HIS A 4 -14.81 14.62 4.14
CA HIS A 4 -14.61 15.05 2.77
C HIS A 4 -13.13 14.85 2.39
N LEU A 5 -12.90 14.09 1.33
CA LEU A 5 -11.57 13.79 0.80
C LEU A 5 -11.39 14.46 -0.57
N ALA A 6 -10.41 15.32 -0.69
CA ALA A 6 -9.96 15.84 -1.98
C ALA A 6 -9.16 14.75 -2.70
N VAL A 7 -9.64 14.30 -3.84
CA VAL A 7 -8.88 13.41 -4.73
C VAL A 7 -7.98 14.28 -5.61
N PRO A 8 -6.63 14.15 -5.51
CA PRO A 8 -5.73 14.95 -6.33
C PRO A 8 -5.94 14.69 -7.82
N PRO A 9 -5.86 15.72 -8.67
CA PRO A 9 -6.12 15.60 -10.12
C PRO A 9 -5.11 14.63 -10.77
N PRO A 10 -5.49 13.92 -11.85
CA PRO A 10 -4.55 13.15 -12.65
C PRO A 10 -3.49 14.03 -13.28
N ILE A 11 -2.32 13.45 -13.52
CA ILE A 11 -1.21 14.13 -14.19
C ILE A 11 -1.21 13.78 -15.68
N GLU A 12 -0.53 14.60 -16.47
CA GLU A 12 -0.34 14.33 -17.90
C GLU A 12 0.93 13.50 -18.15
N PRO A 13 0.99 12.71 -19.22
CA PRO A 13 2.25 12.07 -19.65
C PRO A 13 3.39 13.09 -19.78
N GLY A 14 4.58 12.72 -19.30
CA GLY A 14 5.75 13.60 -19.22
C GLY A 14 5.78 14.52 -18.00
N ALA A 15 4.75 14.51 -17.14
CA ALA A 15 4.75 15.30 -15.91
C ALA A 15 5.87 14.88 -14.95
N ARG A 16 6.30 15.83 -14.13
CA ARG A 16 7.32 15.59 -13.10
C ARG A 16 6.71 14.82 -11.91
N VAL A 17 7.39 13.76 -11.51
CA VAL A 17 7.06 12.93 -10.35
C VAL A 17 8.20 12.98 -9.35
N ALA A 18 7.92 13.50 -8.16
CA ALA A 18 8.90 13.50 -7.07
C ALA A 18 9.15 12.06 -6.60
N VAL A 19 10.40 11.65 -6.54
CA VAL A 19 10.83 10.37 -5.97
C VAL A 19 11.50 10.66 -4.64
N VAL A 20 10.91 10.19 -3.54
CA VAL A 20 11.33 10.54 -2.19
C VAL A 20 11.52 9.29 -1.32
N SER A 21 12.40 9.39 -0.32
CA SER A 21 12.58 8.35 0.71
C SER A 21 12.04 8.85 2.04
N PRO A 22 10.71 8.81 2.26
CA PRO A 22 10.13 9.37 3.48
C PRO A 22 10.26 8.45 4.69
N SER A 23 10.73 7.23 4.47
CA SER A 23 11.10 6.23 5.47
C SER A 23 12.55 5.82 5.29
N TRP A 24 12.83 4.62 4.79
CA TRP A 24 14.19 4.18 4.54
C TRP A 24 14.73 4.66 3.18
N ALA A 25 15.96 5.20 3.17
CA ALA A 25 16.64 5.59 1.93
C ALA A 25 17.36 4.39 1.29
N ALA A 26 16.62 3.36 0.87
CA ALA A 26 17.20 2.18 0.21
C ALA A 26 18.06 2.48 -1.03
N PRO A 27 17.81 3.58 -1.80
CA PRO A 27 18.70 4.00 -2.90
C PRO A 27 20.14 4.27 -2.47
N GLU A 28 20.41 4.63 -1.21
CA GLU A 28 21.77 4.78 -0.66
C GLU A 28 22.54 3.47 -0.74
N ARG A 29 21.89 2.36 -0.40
CA ARG A 29 22.49 1.03 -0.33
C ARG A 29 22.41 0.25 -1.66
N TYR A 30 21.35 0.49 -2.42
CA TYR A 30 21.04 -0.23 -3.65
C TYR A 30 20.81 0.71 -4.84
N PRO A 31 21.82 1.51 -5.21
CA PRO A 31 21.68 2.54 -6.24
C PRO A 31 21.32 1.98 -7.62
N ALA A 32 21.82 0.79 -7.98
CA ALA A 32 21.54 0.19 -9.29
C ALA A 32 20.04 -0.12 -9.49
N ILE A 33 19.36 -0.61 -8.45
CA ILE A 33 17.91 -0.83 -8.45
C ILE A 33 17.18 0.49 -8.68
N HIS A 34 17.61 1.52 -7.97
CA HIS A 34 17.02 2.85 -8.08
C HIS A 34 17.21 3.46 -9.47
N GLU A 35 18.40 3.37 -10.06
CA GLU A 35 18.66 3.86 -11.42
C GLU A 35 17.76 3.16 -12.46
N GLN A 36 17.62 1.83 -12.37
CA GLN A 36 16.72 1.10 -13.26
C GLN A 36 15.26 1.57 -13.09
N ALA A 37 14.85 1.83 -11.84
CA ALA A 37 13.50 2.35 -11.57
C ALA A 37 13.31 3.74 -12.20
N LEU A 38 14.28 4.67 -12.05
CA LEU A 38 14.21 6.00 -12.65
C LEU A 38 14.17 5.93 -14.19
N GLN A 39 14.96 5.05 -14.78
CA GLN A 39 14.92 4.81 -16.22
C GLN A 39 13.53 4.31 -16.66
N ARG A 40 12.95 3.33 -15.93
CA ARG A 40 11.62 2.79 -16.25
C ARG A 40 10.48 3.79 -16.03
N LEU A 41 10.63 4.69 -15.06
CA LEU A 41 9.69 5.81 -14.90
C LEU A 41 9.64 6.68 -16.16
N ARG A 42 10.81 6.96 -16.78
CA ARG A 42 10.86 7.73 -18.05
C ARG A 42 10.35 6.93 -19.24
N GLU A 43 10.92 5.75 -19.45
CA GLU A 43 10.78 5.00 -20.71
C GLU A 43 9.50 4.16 -20.76
N VAL A 44 9.04 3.62 -19.61
CA VAL A 44 7.93 2.68 -19.54
C VAL A 44 6.68 3.33 -18.96
N VAL A 45 6.82 4.05 -17.85
CA VAL A 45 5.67 4.73 -17.22
C VAL A 45 5.33 6.00 -17.98
N GLY A 46 6.33 6.75 -18.46
CA GLY A 46 6.16 7.97 -19.25
C GLY A 46 6.04 9.24 -18.40
N VAL A 47 6.84 9.34 -17.34
CA VAL A 47 6.93 10.51 -16.45
C VAL A 47 8.38 10.94 -16.24
N GLU A 48 8.61 12.18 -15.79
CA GLU A 48 9.96 12.65 -15.47
C GLU A 48 10.21 12.58 -13.93
N PRO A 49 11.01 11.64 -13.45
CA PRO A 49 11.34 11.52 -12.03
C PRO A 49 12.26 12.66 -11.58
N VAL A 50 11.96 13.23 -10.42
CA VAL A 50 12.76 14.28 -9.78
C VAL A 50 13.09 13.85 -8.36
N GLU A 51 14.36 13.87 -7.99
CA GLU A 51 14.82 13.48 -6.69
C GLU A 51 15.02 14.68 -5.75
N TYR A 52 14.93 14.40 -4.46
CA TYR A 52 15.11 15.38 -3.39
C TYR A 52 16.32 15.04 -2.53
N GLY A 53 16.71 15.93 -1.64
CA GLY A 53 17.97 15.83 -0.90
C GLY A 53 18.16 14.57 -0.07
N SER A 54 17.07 14.00 0.45
CA SER A 54 17.09 12.75 1.24
C SER A 54 16.75 11.48 0.43
N THR A 55 16.51 11.58 -0.88
CA THR A 55 16.11 10.40 -1.68
C THR A 55 17.18 9.30 -1.65
N ARG A 56 18.45 9.66 -1.76
CA ARG A 56 19.59 8.72 -1.86
C ARG A 56 20.47 8.68 -0.62
N ARG A 57 20.02 9.19 0.50
CA ARG A 57 20.81 9.16 1.75
C ARG A 57 19.91 9.04 2.97
N SER A 58 20.42 8.37 3.97
CA SER A 58 19.83 8.37 5.30
C SER A 58 19.76 9.81 5.85
N ALA A 59 18.61 10.20 6.34
CA ALA A 59 18.32 11.55 6.76
C ALA A 59 17.44 11.55 8.02
N SER A 60 17.55 12.64 8.80
CA SER A 60 16.71 12.83 9.97
C SER A 60 15.23 12.96 9.59
N PRO A 61 14.30 12.67 10.51
CA PRO A 61 12.87 12.89 10.27
C PRO A 61 12.52 14.30 9.80
N THR A 62 13.21 15.31 10.32
CA THR A 62 13.01 16.72 9.93
C THR A 62 13.46 17.00 8.49
N GLU A 63 14.58 16.40 8.05
CA GLU A 63 15.04 16.55 6.67
C GLU A 63 14.12 15.84 5.68
N ARG A 64 13.65 14.62 6.01
CA ARG A 64 12.67 13.88 5.20
C ARG A 64 11.34 14.63 5.10
N ALA A 65 10.87 15.23 6.21
CA ALA A 65 9.66 16.06 6.20
C ALA A 65 9.83 17.30 5.34
N ARG A 66 10.99 17.96 5.39
CA ARG A 66 11.28 19.13 4.53
C ARG A 66 11.22 18.78 3.05
N ASP A 67 11.78 17.64 2.65
CA ASP A 67 11.76 17.18 1.27
C ASP A 67 10.34 16.83 0.81
N LEU A 68 9.53 16.17 1.66
CA LEU A 68 8.12 15.93 1.40
C LEU A 68 7.33 17.24 1.23
N LEU A 69 7.51 18.21 2.13
CA LEU A 69 6.84 19.50 2.05
C LEU A 69 7.27 20.27 0.80
N ALA A 70 8.55 20.20 0.43
CA ALA A 70 9.05 20.81 -0.81
C ALA A 70 8.40 20.15 -2.05
N ALA A 71 8.23 18.82 -2.05
CA ALA A 71 7.58 18.11 -3.13
C ALA A 71 6.09 18.47 -3.25
N PHE A 72 5.36 18.57 -2.14
CA PHE A 72 3.97 19.02 -2.12
C PHE A 72 3.81 20.49 -2.57
N ALA A 73 4.74 21.35 -2.18
CA ALA A 73 4.68 22.79 -2.49
C ALA A 73 5.15 23.13 -3.91
N ASP A 74 5.82 22.22 -4.64
CA ASP A 74 6.32 22.47 -5.99
C ASP A 74 5.20 22.34 -7.01
N PRO A 75 4.73 23.44 -7.63
CA PRO A 75 3.61 23.40 -8.60
C PRO A 75 3.96 22.65 -9.89
N THR A 76 5.22 22.32 -10.12
CA THR A 76 5.66 21.54 -11.27
C THR A 76 5.64 20.04 -11.03
N VAL A 77 5.44 19.61 -9.77
CA VAL A 77 5.34 18.21 -9.36
C VAL A 77 3.88 17.78 -9.34
N GLY A 78 3.52 16.83 -10.18
CA GLY A 78 2.16 16.32 -10.25
C GLY A 78 1.87 15.12 -9.36
N ALA A 79 2.91 14.35 -9.01
CA ALA A 79 2.78 13.19 -8.11
C ALA A 79 4.07 12.97 -7.30
N ILE A 80 3.94 12.25 -6.19
CA ILE A 80 5.02 11.88 -5.28
C ILE A 80 5.02 10.36 -5.14
N LEU A 81 6.14 9.71 -5.43
CA LEU A 81 6.33 8.26 -5.32
C LEU A 81 7.39 7.97 -4.26
N ALA A 82 7.04 7.13 -3.28
CA ALA A 82 7.99 6.66 -2.29
C ALA A 82 8.97 5.64 -2.88
N THR A 83 10.22 5.68 -2.46
CA THR A 83 11.21 4.68 -2.89
C THR A 83 10.89 3.30 -2.31
N VAL A 84 10.59 3.25 -1.02
CA VAL A 84 10.26 2.04 -0.27
C VAL A 84 9.62 2.42 1.07
N GLY A 85 9.13 1.45 1.83
CA GLY A 85 8.74 1.59 3.22
C GLY A 85 9.93 1.68 4.18
N GLY A 86 9.79 1.14 5.37
CA GLY A 86 10.75 1.14 6.47
C GLY A 86 10.04 0.95 7.81
N GLU A 87 10.53 1.61 8.88
CA GLU A 87 10.02 1.36 10.23
C GLU A 87 9.68 2.64 11.02
N ASP A 88 10.07 3.82 10.54
CA ASP A 88 10.08 5.02 11.37
C ASP A 88 9.40 6.26 10.76
N GLN A 89 8.65 6.12 9.67
CA GLN A 89 8.00 7.25 9.01
C GLN A 89 7.03 8.00 9.93
N ILE A 90 6.45 7.33 10.92
CA ILE A 90 5.59 7.97 11.93
C ILE A 90 6.31 9.16 12.61
N THR A 91 7.64 9.13 12.72
CA THR A 91 8.44 10.20 13.31
C THR A 91 8.52 11.44 12.42
N VAL A 92 8.29 11.28 11.12
CA VAL A 92 8.28 12.35 10.11
C VAL A 92 7.01 13.18 10.20
N LEU A 93 5.87 12.55 10.47
CA LEU A 93 4.54 13.15 10.38
C LEU A 93 4.36 14.37 11.27
N ARG A 94 4.99 14.41 12.44
CA ARG A 94 4.91 15.55 13.38
C ARG A 94 5.59 16.83 12.87
N HIS A 95 6.41 16.71 11.82
CA HIS A 95 7.13 17.82 11.19
C HIS A 95 6.45 18.28 9.88
N LEU A 96 5.35 17.64 9.48
CA LEU A 96 4.60 18.01 8.29
C LEU A 96 3.59 19.11 8.61
N ASP A 97 3.45 20.05 7.68
CA ASP A 97 2.42 21.07 7.70
C ASP A 97 1.22 20.61 6.83
N PRO A 98 0.04 20.37 7.43
CA PRO A 98 -1.11 19.90 6.67
C PRO A 98 -1.66 20.95 5.70
N ASP A 99 -1.41 22.23 5.93
CA ASP A 99 -1.89 23.28 5.03
C ASP A 99 -1.20 23.21 3.66
N VAL A 100 0.06 22.82 3.61
CA VAL A 100 0.79 22.60 2.36
C VAL A 100 0.12 21.48 1.53
N ALA A 101 -0.15 20.33 2.15
CA ALA A 101 -0.79 19.21 1.46
C ALA A 101 -2.25 19.51 1.03
N ARG A 102 -2.99 20.30 1.83
CA ARG A 102 -4.38 20.70 1.52
C ARG A 102 -4.47 21.75 0.42
N GLN A 103 -3.52 22.69 0.39
CA GLN A 103 -3.49 23.76 -0.65
C GLN A 103 -3.00 23.23 -1.99
N HIS A 104 -2.17 22.20 -1.98
CA HIS A 104 -1.59 21.56 -3.15
C HIS A 104 -1.82 20.04 -3.11
N PRO A 105 -3.08 19.56 -3.27
CA PRO A 105 -3.37 18.14 -3.28
C PRO A 105 -2.59 17.45 -4.40
N THR A 106 -1.57 16.68 -4.03
CA THR A 106 -0.66 15.99 -4.95
C THR A 106 -0.82 14.49 -4.77
N ARG A 107 -0.82 13.71 -5.86
CA ARG A 107 -0.95 12.26 -5.82
C ARG A 107 0.24 11.65 -5.09
N PHE A 108 0.01 11.08 -3.92
CA PHE A 108 1.04 10.35 -3.18
C PHE A 108 0.83 8.84 -3.35
N LEU A 109 1.90 8.13 -3.74
CA LEU A 109 1.92 6.69 -3.92
C LEU A 109 2.95 6.06 -2.98
N GLY A 110 2.53 5.06 -2.22
CA GLY A 110 3.37 4.30 -1.30
C GLY A 110 2.56 3.27 -0.53
N TYR A 111 3.23 2.34 0.15
CA TYR A 111 2.63 1.30 0.98
C TYR A 111 3.59 0.88 2.10
N SER A 112 3.26 -0.14 2.87
CA SER A 112 4.07 -0.55 4.02
C SER A 112 4.13 0.59 5.06
N ASP A 113 5.30 0.96 5.55
CA ASP A 113 5.47 2.10 6.47
C ASP A 113 4.88 3.42 5.92
N ASN A 114 4.76 3.58 4.57
CA ASN A 114 4.09 4.73 3.97
C ASN A 114 2.57 4.79 4.26
N THR A 115 1.97 3.76 4.85
CA THR A 115 0.62 3.81 5.40
C THR A 115 0.50 4.92 6.45
N ASN A 116 1.57 5.25 7.17
CA ASN A 116 1.63 6.40 8.06
C ASN A 116 1.29 7.72 7.34
N LEU A 117 1.95 7.99 6.20
CA LEU A 117 1.71 9.22 5.44
C LEU A 117 0.36 9.19 4.72
N LEU A 118 -0.06 8.04 4.20
CA LEU A 118 -1.39 7.86 3.61
C LEU A 118 -2.49 8.16 4.63
N ASN A 119 -2.37 7.63 5.85
CA ASN A 119 -3.32 7.90 6.93
C ASN A 119 -3.28 9.36 7.39
N TRP A 120 -2.09 9.98 7.43
CA TRP A 120 -1.95 11.40 7.75
C TRP A 120 -2.64 12.28 6.69
N LEU A 121 -2.45 11.98 5.40
CA LEU A 121 -3.13 12.68 4.30
C LEU A 121 -4.65 12.50 4.40
N TRP A 122 -5.10 11.26 4.59
CA TRP A 122 -6.51 10.93 4.77
C TRP A 122 -7.12 11.71 5.95
N TYR A 123 -6.45 11.73 7.11
CA TYR A 123 -6.87 12.51 8.28
C TYR A 123 -7.04 13.99 7.95
N HIS A 124 -6.18 14.55 7.12
CA HIS A 124 -6.21 15.94 6.70
C HIS A 124 -7.07 16.22 5.45
N GLY A 125 -7.83 15.24 4.99
CA GLY A 125 -8.80 15.41 3.90
C GLY A 125 -8.20 15.28 2.49
N VAL A 126 -7.08 14.62 2.32
CA VAL A 126 -6.42 14.38 1.03
C VAL A 126 -6.34 12.88 0.75
N ALA A 127 -6.79 12.46 -0.43
CA ALA A 127 -6.65 11.09 -0.89
C ALA A 127 -5.25 10.82 -1.46
N GLY A 128 -4.82 9.56 -1.39
CA GLY A 128 -3.59 9.07 -2.00
C GLY A 128 -3.79 7.72 -2.66
N PHE A 129 -2.71 6.94 -2.83
CA PHE A 129 -2.74 5.63 -3.46
C PHE A 129 -1.87 4.65 -2.68
N HIS A 130 -2.47 3.53 -2.26
CA HIS A 130 -1.76 2.44 -1.58
C HIS A 130 -1.09 1.55 -2.61
N GLY A 131 0.22 1.51 -2.61
CA GLY A 131 1.03 0.74 -3.53
C GLY A 131 2.05 1.59 -4.28
N GLY A 132 2.89 0.91 -5.05
CA GLY A 132 3.99 1.52 -5.79
C GLY A 132 5.26 1.70 -4.94
N SER A 133 6.39 1.34 -5.53
CA SER A 133 7.72 1.51 -4.93
C SER A 133 8.77 1.43 -6.03
N THR A 134 9.75 2.33 -6.01
CA THR A 134 10.86 2.25 -6.96
C THR A 134 11.75 1.06 -6.68
N GLN A 135 11.93 0.69 -5.39
CA GLN A 135 12.85 -0.37 -4.98
C GLN A 135 12.26 -1.78 -5.08
N VAL A 136 10.93 -1.93 -4.99
CA VAL A 136 10.28 -3.24 -4.99
C VAL A 136 9.68 -3.59 -6.35
N HIS A 137 8.96 -2.65 -6.97
CA HIS A 137 8.14 -2.95 -8.14
C HIS A 137 8.70 -2.41 -9.46
N LEU A 138 9.46 -1.32 -9.42
CA LEU A 138 9.99 -0.69 -10.63
C LEU A 138 11.43 -1.05 -10.92
N GLY A 139 12.26 -1.17 -9.89
CA GLY A 139 13.69 -1.39 -10.05
C GLY A 139 14.09 -2.83 -10.33
N PRO A 140 13.70 -3.83 -9.50
CA PRO A 140 14.16 -5.21 -9.62
C PRO A 140 13.66 -5.93 -10.86
N GLY A 141 14.40 -6.97 -11.24
CA GLY A 141 14.00 -7.90 -12.28
C GLY A 141 14.07 -7.36 -13.72
N PRO A 142 13.71 -8.18 -14.71
CA PRO A 142 13.84 -7.85 -16.13
C PRO A 142 12.76 -6.86 -16.63
N LEU A 143 11.60 -6.80 -15.97
CA LEU A 143 10.47 -5.96 -16.38
C LEU A 143 9.55 -5.63 -15.20
N ILE A 144 8.74 -4.58 -15.36
CA ILE A 144 7.63 -4.28 -14.46
C ILE A 144 6.47 -5.24 -14.76
N HIS A 145 5.83 -5.79 -13.72
CA HIS A 145 4.66 -6.65 -13.93
C HIS A 145 3.53 -5.86 -14.61
N PRO A 146 2.85 -6.42 -15.65
CA PRO A 146 1.82 -5.70 -16.40
C PRO A 146 0.68 -5.13 -15.52
N ASP A 147 0.17 -5.89 -14.54
CA ASP A 147 -0.91 -5.44 -13.66
C ASP A 147 -0.46 -4.29 -12.75
N HIS A 148 0.78 -4.40 -12.22
CA HIS A 148 1.35 -3.29 -11.46
C HIS A 148 1.50 -2.04 -12.31
N LEU A 149 2.03 -2.17 -13.54
CA LEU A 149 2.19 -1.06 -14.47
C LEU A 149 0.85 -0.42 -14.84
N ALA A 150 -0.17 -1.25 -15.10
CA ALA A 150 -1.52 -0.76 -15.44
C ALA A 150 -2.11 0.07 -14.30
N SER A 151 -2.07 -0.44 -13.06
CA SER A 151 -2.60 0.28 -11.89
C SER A 151 -1.75 1.48 -11.48
N LEU A 152 -0.43 1.41 -11.61
CA LEU A 152 0.45 2.54 -11.39
C LEU A 152 0.15 3.69 -12.38
N ARG A 153 -0.02 3.36 -13.67
CA ARG A 153 -0.40 4.35 -14.68
C ARG A 153 -1.79 4.95 -14.41
N ALA A 154 -2.76 4.13 -13.98
CA ALA A 154 -4.07 4.64 -13.58
C ALA A 154 -3.97 5.53 -12.33
N ALA A 155 -3.14 5.17 -11.36
CA ALA A 155 -2.90 6.00 -10.18
C ALA A 155 -2.22 7.34 -10.51
N LEU A 156 -1.49 7.43 -11.62
CA LEU A 156 -0.88 8.67 -12.09
C LEU A 156 -1.79 9.46 -13.04
N PHE A 157 -2.34 8.80 -14.04
CA PHE A 157 -3.05 9.46 -15.16
C PHE A 157 -4.58 9.42 -15.03
N GLY A 158 -5.11 8.78 -13.98
CA GLY A 158 -6.55 8.63 -13.76
C GLY A 158 -7.18 7.49 -14.54
N GLY A 159 -8.47 7.34 -14.37
CA GLY A 159 -9.27 6.30 -15.03
C GLY A 159 -9.93 5.33 -14.07
N GLU A 160 -10.39 4.22 -14.61
CA GLU A 160 -11.03 3.15 -13.84
C GLU A 160 -10.48 1.80 -14.30
N LEU A 161 -10.17 0.91 -13.37
CA LEU A 161 -9.69 -0.43 -13.66
C LEU A 161 -10.52 -1.47 -12.93
N VAL A 162 -10.75 -2.59 -13.59
CA VAL A 162 -11.19 -3.83 -12.93
C VAL A 162 -9.95 -4.53 -12.40
N VAL A 163 -9.87 -4.63 -11.08
CA VAL A 163 -8.83 -5.39 -10.39
C VAL A 163 -9.17 -6.87 -10.51
N THR A 164 -8.26 -7.66 -11.04
CA THR A 164 -8.46 -9.10 -11.29
C THR A 164 -7.49 -9.94 -10.48
N PRO A 165 -7.87 -11.18 -10.10
CA PRO A 165 -6.93 -12.12 -9.51
C PRO A 165 -5.74 -12.38 -10.44
N ALA A 166 -4.55 -12.43 -9.89
CA ALA A 166 -3.37 -12.88 -10.61
C ALA A 166 -3.39 -14.40 -10.82
N ASP A 167 -2.91 -14.88 -11.97
CA ASP A 167 -2.74 -16.33 -12.21
C ASP A 167 -1.55 -16.89 -11.42
N MET A 168 -0.52 -16.09 -11.28
CA MET A 168 0.74 -16.43 -10.62
C MET A 168 1.17 -15.30 -9.67
N PHE A 169 1.67 -15.65 -8.51
CA PHE A 169 2.21 -14.69 -7.57
C PHE A 169 3.60 -15.07 -7.05
N SER A 170 4.32 -14.08 -6.52
CA SER A 170 5.54 -14.25 -5.73
C SER A 170 5.35 -13.59 -4.36
N GLU A 171 5.84 -14.22 -3.34
CA GLU A 171 6.01 -13.65 -2.00
C GLU A 171 7.49 -13.50 -1.64
N ASP A 172 8.37 -14.05 -2.47
CA ASP A 172 9.81 -13.91 -2.33
C ASP A 172 10.31 -12.75 -3.19
N GLU A 173 11.26 -12.00 -2.69
CA GLU A 173 11.94 -10.95 -3.43
C GLU A 173 13.30 -11.40 -3.98
N VAL A 174 13.76 -10.73 -5.03
CA VAL A 174 15.12 -10.84 -5.49
C VAL A 174 16.01 -10.08 -4.50
N LEU A 175 17.12 -10.70 -4.08
CA LEU A 175 18.09 -10.01 -3.22
C LEU A 175 18.67 -8.79 -3.96
N TRP A 176 18.34 -7.59 -3.53
CA TRP A 176 18.71 -6.33 -4.19
C TRP A 176 20.22 -6.12 -4.32
N GLY A 177 21.01 -6.73 -3.45
CA GLY A 177 22.49 -6.72 -3.55
C GLY A 177 23.07 -7.81 -4.46
N SER A 178 22.24 -8.68 -5.06
CA SER A 178 22.68 -9.71 -5.99
C SER A 178 23.15 -9.08 -7.31
N PRO A 179 24.21 -9.64 -7.97
CA PRO A 179 24.60 -9.23 -9.32
C PRO A 179 23.47 -9.34 -10.35
N ASN A 180 22.51 -10.22 -10.11
CA ASN A 180 21.40 -10.51 -11.02
C ASN A 180 20.10 -9.76 -10.65
N ALA A 181 20.13 -8.90 -9.64
CA ALA A 181 18.93 -8.23 -9.12
C ALA A 181 18.15 -7.44 -10.19
N LEU A 182 18.81 -6.98 -11.24
CA LEU A 182 18.21 -6.21 -12.33
C LEU A 182 17.63 -7.10 -13.45
N SER A 183 18.04 -8.35 -13.53
CA SER A 183 17.75 -9.24 -14.67
C SER A 183 16.99 -10.52 -14.31
N GLU A 184 16.99 -10.93 -13.05
CA GLU A 184 16.28 -12.12 -12.59
C GLU A 184 14.92 -11.75 -12.01
N ALA A 185 13.90 -12.54 -12.38
CA ALA A 185 12.58 -12.44 -11.76
C ALA A 185 12.54 -13.28 -10.48
N ALA A 186 11.80 -12.82 -9.48
CA ALA A 186 11.49 -13.62 -8.30
C ALA A 186 10.72 -14.91 -8.69
N PRO A 187 10.96 -16.02 -7.97
CA PRO A 187 10.20 -17.26 -8.20
C PRO A 187 8.69 -17.01 -8.07
N ARG A 188 7.91 -17.63 -8.95
CA ARG A 188 6.44 -17.50 -8.96
C ARG A 188 5.79 -18.85 -8.73
N GLN A 189 4.62 -18.81 -8.10
CA GLN A 189 3.77 -19.97 -7.86
C GLN A 189 2.33 -19.65 -8.28
N PRO A 190 1.48 -20.68 -8.56
CA PRO A 190 0.07 -20.47 -8.87
C PRO A 190 -0.64 -19.70 -7.75
N ALA A 191 -1.42 -18.68 -8.11
CA ALA A 191 -2.17 -17.91 -7.17
C ALA A 191 -3.49 -18.59 -6.83
N PRO A 192 -3.81 -18.85 -5.54
CA PRO A 192 -5.14 -19.26 -5.14
C PRO A 192 -6.16 -18.18 -5.53
N PRO A 193 -7.40 -18.55 -5.91
CA PRO A 193 -8.45 -17.58 -6.21
C PRO A 193 -8.79 -16.76 -4.94
N TRP A 194 -9.33 -15.56 -5.17
CA TRP A 194 -9.88 -14.77 -4.07
C TRP A 194 -11.08 -15.48 -3.43
N THR A 195 -11.19 -15.43 -2.11
CA THR A 195 -12.35 -15.90 -1.38
C THR A 195 -13.29 -14.73 -1.05
N TRP A 196 -14.60 -15.00 -1.13
CA TRP A 196 -15.63 -13.98 -0.99
C TRP A 196 -16.66 -14.41 0.05
N HIS A 197 -16.81 -13.63 1.10
CA HIS A 197 -17.72 -13.89 2.20
C HIS A 197 -18.81 -12.80 2.23
N HIS A 198 -20.06 -13.17 2.49
CA HIS A 198 -21.23 -12.28 2.50
C HIS A 198 -21.34 -11.39 1.24
N ALA A 199 -20.99 -11.96 0.08
CA ALA A 199 -20.86 -11.24 -1.19
C ALA A 199 -22.18 -11.20 -1.97
N ASP A 200 -23.27 -10.78 -1.33
CA ASP A 200 -24.62 -10.72 -1.87
C ASP A 200 -25.03 -9.33 -2.36
N ARG A 201 -24.16 -8.34 -2.23
CA ARG A 201 -24.40 -6.93 -2.55
C ARG A 201 -23.22 -6.26 -3.23
N VAL A 202 -23.45 -5.03 -3.68
CA VAL A 202 -22.41 -4.12 -4.18
C VAL A 202 -22.13 -3.06 -3.12
N VAL A 203 -20.87 -2.89 -2.77
CA VAL A 203 -20.40 -1.82 -1.87
C VAL A 203 -19.53 -0.86 -2.66
N THR A 204 -19.80 0.43 -2.56
CA THR A 204 -18.98 1.48 -3.15
C THR A 204 -18.67 2.53 -2.08
N GLY A 205 -17.41 2.80 -1.85
CA GLY A 205 -16.99 3.76 -0.83
C GLY A 205 -15.53 4.17 -0.93
N PRO A 206 -15.13 5.19 -0.18
CA PRO A 206 -13.73 5.54 -0.03
C PRO A 206 -12.98 4.45 0.73
N THR A 207 -11.69 4.31 0.46
CA THR A 207 -10.84 3.32 1.12
C THR A 207 -10.02 3.93 2.25
N CYS A 208 -9.66 3.14 3.24
CA CYS A 208 -8.66 3.44 4.27
C CYS A 208 -8.13 2.14 4.88
N GLY A 209 -7.14 2.21 5.74
CA GLY A 209 -6.49 1.04 6.34
C GLY A 209 -5.06 0.85 5.82
N GLY A 210 -4.79 -0.22 5.07
CA GLY A 210 -3.49 -0.55 4.51
C GLY A 210 -2.71 -1.55 5.36
N ASN A 211 -1.43 -1.29 5.62
CA ASN A 211 -0.60 -2.18 6.42
C ASN A 211 -1.11 -2.23 7.87
N ILE A 212 -1.47 -3.44 8.33
CA ILE A 212 -2.16 -3.62 9.62
C ILE A 212 -1.25 -3.32 10.82
N GLU A 213 0.05 -3.57 10.71
CA GLU A 213 1.04 -3.27 11.73
C GLU A 213 1.13 -1.75 11.93
N ILE A 214 1.17 -1.00 10.83
CA ILE A 214 1.19 0.47 10.87
C ILE A 214 -0.13 1.04 11.40
N VAL A 215 -1.26 0.44 11.01
CA VAL A 215 -2.58 0.81 11.55
C VAL A 215 -2.61 0.58 13.07
N ALA A 216 -2.07 -0.54 13.57
CA ALA A 216 -1.97 -0.81 15.01
C ALA A 216 -1.14 0.26 15.74
N TRP A 217 0.00 0.66 15.19
CA TRP A 217 0.85 1.69 15.78
C TRP A 217 0.19 3.07 15.76
N THR A 218 -0.47 3.43 14.67
CA THR A 218 -1.24 4.69 14.57
C THR A 218 -2.34 4.74 15.62
N LEU A 219 -3.08 3.65 15.82
CA LEU A 219 -4.12 3.54 16.84
C LEU A 219 -3.54 3.62 18.27
N ALA A 220 -2.37 3.01 18.51
CA ALA A 220 -1.68 3.05 19.80
C ALA A 220 -1.17 4.46 20.14
N VAL A 221 -0.63 5.19 19.16
CA VAL A 221 -0.22 6.59 19.32
C VAL A 221 -1.42 7.51 19.53
N GLY A 222 -2.59 7.17 18.99
CA GLY A 222 -3.83 7.93 19.13
C GLY A 222 -3.84 9.28 18.41
N ARG A 223 -2.92 9.49 17.45
CA ARG A 223 -2.86 10.69 16.61
C ARG A 223 -3.32 10.37 15.20
N TRP A 224 -3.83 11.36 14.49
CA TRP A 224 -4.33 11.23 13.11
C TRP A 224 -5.38 10.13 12.94
N VAL A 225 -6.18 9.96 13.97
CA VAL A 225 -7.35 9.07 13.99
C VAL A 225 -8.59 9.94 14.21
N LEU A 226 -9.48 9.94 13.22
CA LEU A 226 -10.74 10.69 13.27
C LEU A 226 -11.76 9.99 14.20
N PRO A 227 -12.84 10.68 14.60
CA PRO A 227 -13.99 10.04 15.21
C PRO A 227 -14.55 8.92 14.31
N ASN A 228 -15.09 7.87 14.93
CA ASN A 228 -15.51 6.66 14.20
C ASN A 228 -16.48 6.94 13.05
N ASP A 229 -17.39 7.89 13.20
CA ASP A 229 -18.38 8.24 12.18
C ASP A 229 -17.78 8.80 10.89
N ALA A 230 -16.53 9.29 10.92
CA ALA A 230 -15.79 9.69 9.72
C ALA A 230 -15.45 8.53 8.78
N TYR A 231 -15.41 7.30 9.30
CA TYR A 231 -15.12 6.07 8.55
C TYR A 231 -16.37 5.37 8.01
N ARG A 232 -17.55 5.92 8.29
CA ARG A 232 -18.82 5.30 7.88
C ARG A 232 -18.91 5.17 6.36
N GLY A 233 -19.20 3.96 5.90
CA GLY A 233 -19.34 3.66 4.47
C GLY A 233 -18.01 3.41 3.75
N CYS A 234 -16.88 3.44 4.47
CA CYS A 234 -15.58 3.13 3.89
C CYS A 234 -15.42 1.63 3.62
N VAL A 235 -14.51 1.32 2.70
CA VAL A 235 -13.95 -0.02 2.47
C VAL A 235 -12.61 -0.09 3.21
N LEU A 236 -12.49 -1.04 4.14
CA LEU A 236 -11.25 -1.27 4.87
C LEU A 236 -10.28 -2.10 4.02
N LEU A 237 -9.09 -1.59 3.79
CA LEU A 237 -7.95 -2.33 3.24
C LEU A 237 -7.13 -2.92 4.40
N VAL A 238 -6.82 -4.21 4.32
CA VAL A 238 -5.99 -4.92 5.31
C VAL A 238 -4.91 -5.68 4.58
N GLU A 239 -3.65 -5.39 4.88
CA GLU A 239 -2.51 -6.16 4.37
C GLU A 239 -1.46 -6.35 5.46
N THR A 240 -0.66 -7.40 5.35
CA THR A 240 0.43 -7.76 6.27
C THR A 240 1.77 -7.69 5.57
N SER A 241 2.80 -7.27 6.30
CA SER A 241 4.15 -7.10 5.77
C SER A 241 4.97 -8.40 5.70
N GLU A 242 6.23 -8.25 5.30
CA GLU A 242 7.27 -9.27 5.34
C GLU A 242 7.70 -9.67 6.76
N GLU A 243 7.25 -8.95 7.79
CA GLU A 243 7.43 -9.34 9.19
C GLU A 243 6.59 -10.57 9.60
N VAL A 244 5.69 -10.99 8.72
CA VAL A 244 4.87 -12.20 8.87
C VAL A 244 4.17 -12.23 10.23
N PRO A 245 3.35 -11.20 10.57
CA PRO A 245 2.67 -11.16 11.87
C PRO A 245 1.77 -12.37 12.05
N SER A 246 1.69 -12.90 13.27
CA SER A 246 0.82 -14.03 13.54
C SER A 246 -0.66 -13.68 13.35
N ALA A 247 -1.47 -14.65 12.99
CA ALA A 247 -2.93 -14.51 12.91
C ALA A 247 -3.54 -13.98 14.23
N LYS A 248 -2.91 -14.30 15.36
CA LYS A 248 -3.30 -13.79 16.67
C LYS A 248 -3.05 -12.27 16.81
N GLU A 249 -1.99 -11.76 16.25
CA GLU A 249 -1.70 -10.31 16.26
C GLU A 249 -2.67 -9.56 15.35
N VAL A 250 -2.93 -10.07 14.15
CA VAL A 250 -3.92 -9.51 13.23
C VAL A 250 -5.31 -9.49 13.86
N TYR A 251 -5.76 -10.64 14.41
CA TYR A 251 -7.04 -10.70 15.13
C TYR A 251 -7.10 -9.69 16.28
N ARG A 252 -6.04 -9.55 17.09
CA ARG A 252 -6.01 -8.61 18.22
C ARG A 252 -6.10 -7.16 17.76
N THR A 253 -5.43 -6.81 16.66
CA THR A 253 -5.52 -5.45 16.08
C THR A 253 -6.93 -5.15 15.62
N LEU A 254 -7.55 -6.05 14.86
CA LEU A 254 -8.93 -5.89 14.40
C LEU A 254 -9.91 -5.87 15.58
N ARG A 255 -9.72 -6.70 16.61
CA ARG A 255 -10.50 -6.64 17.85
C ARG A 255 -10.38 -5.29 18.55
N HIS A 256 -9.18 -4.70 18.62
CA HIS A 256 -9.02 -3.35 19.19
C HIS A 256 -9.77 -2.30 18.37
N MET A 257 -9.81 -2.45 17.04
CA MET A 257 -10.63 -1.61 16.17
C MET A 257 -12.13 -1.81 16.47
N GLY A 258 -12.55 -3.05 16.69
CA GLY A 258 -13.93 -3.38 17.09
C GLY A 258 -14.32 -2.78 18.43
N GLU A 259 -13.52 -3.00 19.49
CA GLU A 259 -13.78 -2.44 20.83
C GLU A 259 -13.83 -0.89 20.83
N ARG A 260 -13.16 -0.24 19.87
CA ARG A 260 -13.32 1.21 19.65
C ARG A 260 -14.60 1.57 18.90
N GLY A 261 -15.36 0.63 18.36
CA GLY A 261 -16.49 0.87 17.45
C GLY A 261 -16.05 1.36 16.06
N LEU A 262 -14.78 1.17 15.69
CA LEU A 262 -14.25 1.56 14.39
C LEU A 262 -14.57 0.52 13.32
N LEU A 263 -14.41 -0.77 13.64
CA LEU A 263 -14.65 -1.87 12.68
C LEU A 263 -16.11 -1.91 12.19
N GLU A 264 -17.06 -1.45 13.02
CA GLU A 264 -18.47 -1.34 12.68
C GLU A 264 -18.80 -0.32 11.57
N GLN A 265 -17.86 0.57 11.26
CA GLN A 265 -18.10 1.64 10.28
C GLN A 265 -17.89 1.19 8.83
N PHE A 266 -17.17 0.08 8.62
CA PHE A 266 -16.78 -0.37 7.28
C PHE A 266 -17.88 -1.23 6.63
N GLU A 267 -18.23 -0.92 5.36
CA GLU A 267 -19.24 -1.66 4.59
C GLU A 267 -18.67 -2.91 3.90
N ALA A 268 -17.37 -2.93 3.66
CA ALA A 268 -16.64 -4.09 3.17
C ALA A 268 -15.20 -4.07 3.69
N VAL A 269 -14.58 -5.25 3.71
CA VAL A 269 -13.17 -5.44 4.04
C VAL A 269 -12.49 -6.15 2.86
N VAL A 270 -11.42 -5.57 2.34
CA VAL A 270 -10.59 -6.15 1.29
C VAL A 270 -9.24 -6.50 1.91
N VAL A 271 -8.93 -7.80 1.91
CA VAL A 271 -7.74 -8.35 2.56
C VAL A 271 -6.76 -8.79 1.50
N ALA A 272 -5.54 -8.31 1.58
CA ALA A 272 -4.48 -8.70 0.68
C ALA A 272 -4.08 -10.17 0.86
N ARG A 273 -3.49 -10.75 -0.18
CA ARG A 273 -2.80 -12.03 -0.07
C ARG A 273 -1.69 -11.91 0.95
N ALA A 274 -1.82 -12.61 2.07
CA ALA A 274 -0.82 -12.56 3.13
C ALA A 274 0.49 -13.20 2.65
N ARG A 275 1.58 -12.46 2.82
CA ARG A 275 2.93 -12.94 2.62
C ARG A 275 3.29 -13.91 3.76
N ALA A 276 3.77 -15.11 3.43
CA ALA A 276 4.06 -16.17 4.39
C ALA A 276 5.57 -16.51 4.44
N SER A 277 6.42 -15.65 3.89
CA SER A 277 7.87 -15.76 3.95
C SER A 277 8.50 -14.47 4.46
N ASP A 278 9.45 -14.61 5.38
CA ASP A 278 10.31 -13.54 5.86
C ASP A 278 11.61 -13.55 5.05
N ASP A 279 11.87 -12.49 4.28
CA ASP A 279 13.09 -12.36 3.48
C ASP A 279 14.34 -12.23 4.34
N ALA A 280 14.27 -11.57 5.50
CA ALA A 280 15.42 -11.43 6.38
C ALA A 280 15.88 -12.81 6.90
N GLU A 281 14.94 -13.66 7.27
CA GLU A 281 15.20 -15.05 7.67
C GLU A 281 15.78 -15.87 6.51
N ARG A 282 15.18 -15.73 5.32
CA ARG A 282 15.62 -16.41 4.09
C ARG A 282 17.02 -16.00 3.68
N PHE A 283 17.33 -14.70 3.69
CA PHE A 283 18.65 -14.18 3.35
C PHE A 283 19.71 -14.49 4.42
N ALA A 284 19.29 -14.71 5.67
CA ALA A 284 20.16 -15.23 6.73
C ALA A 284 20.46 -16.74 6.59
N GLY A 285 19.93 -17.41 5.56
CA GLY A 285 20.13 -18.82 5.30
C GLY A 285 19.31 -19.72 6.22
N ARG A 286 18.27 -19.20 6.86
CA ARG A 286 17.34 -20.00 7.65
C ARG A 286 16.37 -20.77 6.74
N ARG A 287 15.76 -21.82 7.29
CA ARG A 287 14.84 -22.66 6.53
C ARG A 287 13.61 -21.85 6.09
N SER A 288 13.35 -21.81 4.79
CA SER A 288 12.09 -21.29 4.30
C SER A 288 10.91 -22.19 4.71
N PRO A 289 9.73 -21.62 5.00
CA PRO A 289 8.53 -22.40 5.25
C PRO A 289 8.19 -23.33 4.07
N SER A 290 7.67 -24.51 4.34
CA SER A 290 7.11 -25.39 3.32
C SER A 290 5.79 -24.81 2.77
N ASP A 291 5.33 -25.30 1.62
CA ASP A 291 4.06 -24.88 1.02
C ASP A 291 2.88 -25.13 1.99
N ASP A 292 2.88 -26.24 2.73
CA ASP A 292 1.85 -26.54 3.73
C ASP A 292 1.87 -25.54 4.89
N GLU A 293 3.04 -25.11 5.34
CA GLU A 293 3.18 -24.09 6.39
C GLU A 293 2.72 -22.72 5.88
N ARG A 294 3.07 -22.34 4.66
CA ARG A 294 2.62 -21.10 4.01
C ARG A 294 1.10 -21.09 3.82
N ASN A 295 0.53 -22.19 3.33
CA ASN A 295 -0.91 -22.30 3.13
C ASN A 295 -1.68 -22.27 4.47
N ARG A 296 -1.16 -22.91 5.50
CA ARG A 296 -1.74 -22.84 6.85
C ARG A 296 -1.69 -21.43 7.40
N TYR A 297 -0.56 -20.75 7.28
CA TYR A 297 -0.42 -19.35 7.70
C TYR A 297 -1.49 -18.45 7.03
N ARG A 298 -1.70 -18.59 5.71
CA ARG A 298 -2.71 -17.80 4.99
C ARG A 298 -4.13 -18.12 5.45
N ALA A 299 -4.44 -19.40 5.68
CA ALA A 299 -5.74 -19.80 6.22
C ALA A 299 -5.97 -19.23 7.63
N ASP A 300 -4.97 -19.29 8.51
CA ASP A 300 -5.04 -18.72 9.86
C ASP A 300 -5.25 -17.20 9.82
N GLN A 301 -4.64 -16.48 8.84
CA GLN A 301 -4.85 -15.04 8.62
C GLN A 301 -6.29 -14.74 8.17
N GLU A 302 -6.82 -15.51 7.21
CA GLU A 302 -8.21 -15.40 6.77
C GLU A 302 -9.17 -15.61 7.94
N ASP A 303 -9.01 -16.70 8.69
CA ASP A 303 -9.83 -17.01 9.86
C ASP A 303 -9.78 -15.89 10.92
N ALA A 304 -8.62 -15.29 11.14
CA ALA A 304 -8.45 -14.19 12.09
C ALA A 304 -9.27 -12.95 11.69
N VAL A 305 -9.23 -12.59 10.40
CA VAL A 305 -10.01 -11.46 9.88
C VAL A 305 -11.51 -11.75 9.92
N LEU A 306 -11.93 -12.91 9.41
CA LEU A 306 -13.34 -13.30 9.39
C LEU A 306 -13.93 -13.35 10.79
N ARG A 307 -13.21 -13.92 11.74
CA ARG A 307 -13.61 -13.95 13.15
C ARG A 307 -13.83 -12.55 13.71
N ALA A 308 -12.88 -11.64 13.53
CA ALA A 308 -13.00 -10.28 14.05
C ALA A 308 -14.16 -9.51 13.41
N VAL A 309 -14.32 -9.65 12.09
CA VAL A 309 -15.43 -9.00 11.39
C VAL A 309 -16.78 -9.54 11.85
N GLU A 310 -16.94 -10.86 12.00
CA GLU A 310 -18.17 -11.46 12.46
C GLU A 310 -18.52 -11.09 13.91
N GLU A 311 -17.52 -10.92 14.78
CA GLU A 311 -17.72 -10.52 16.18
C GLU A 311 -18.23 -9.08 16.31
N TYR A 312 -17.80 -8.14 15.46
CA TYR A 312 -18.10 -6.70 15.61
C TYR A 312 -19.08 -6.14 14.58
N ARG A 313 -19.16 -6.73 13.40
CA ARG A 313 -20.11 -6.37 12.36
C ARG A 313 -20.51 -7.58 11.52
N PRO A 314 -21.39 -8.46 12.05
CA PRO A 314 -21.84 -9.66 11.35
C PRO A 314 -22.41 -9.35 9.97
N GLY A 315 -22.10 -10.22 9.00
CA GLY A 315 -22.59 -10.09 7.62
C GLY A 315 -21.91 -8.99 6.80
N THR A 316 -20.80 -8.40 7.26
CA THR A 316 -19.97 -7.53 6.43
C THR A 316 -19.32 -8.33 5.31
N MET A 317 -19.33 -7.79 4.08
CA MET A 317 -18.66 -8.41 2.95
C MET A 317 -17.14 -8.39 3.16
N VAL A 318 -16.49 -9.55 3.00
CA VAL A 318 -15.03 -9.70 3.08
C VAL A 318 -14.52 -10.37 1.81
N VAL A 319 -13.49 -9.81 1.19
CA VAL A 319 -12.78 -10.40 0.07
C VAL A 319 -11.34 -10.63 0.48
N VAL A 320 -10.88 -11.88 0.41
CA VAL A 320 -9.54 -12.27 0.87
C VAL A 320 -8.68 -12.78 -0.28
N GLY A 321 -7.37 -12.56 -0.18
CA GLY A 321 -6.38 -12.98 -1.16
C GLY A 321 -6.20 -12.01 -2.31
N VAL A 322 -6.67 -10.77 -2.18
CA VAL A 322 -6.55 -9.74 -3.22
C VAL A 322 -5.08 -9.36 -3.41
N ASP A 323 -4.66 -9.20 -4.66
CA ASP A 323 -3.25 -9.03 -5.02
C ASP A 323 -2.81 -7.56 -4.86
N PHE A 324 -2.80 -7.06 -3.60
CA PHE A 324 -2.21 -5.79 -3.21
C PHE A 324 -1.35 -5.99 -1.93
N GLY A 325 -0.57 -5.04 -1.48
CA GLY A 325 0.33 -5.21 -0.32
C GLY A 325 1.68 -5.84 -0.68
N HIS A 326 2.17 -6.83 0.13
CA HIS A 326 3.55 -7.33 0.08
C HIS A 326 3.75 -8.59 -0.76
N THR A 327 2.85 -8.92 -1.68
CA THR A 327 3.06 -9.94 -2.71
C THR A 327 3.11 -9.33 -4.11
N SER A 328 3.71 -10.02 -5.08
CA SER A 328 3.80 -9.57 -6.47
C SER A 328 2.99 -10.52 -7.38
N PRO A 329 2.15 -10.00 -8.31
CA PRO A 329 1.98 -8.58 -8.59
C PRO A 329 1.28 -7.83 -7.47
N GLN A 330 1.44 -6.50 -7.48
CA GLN A 330 0.73 -5.60 -6.59
C GLN A 330 -0.15 -4.67 -7.42
N TRP A 331 -1.45 -4.67 -7.18
CA TRP A 331 -2.34 -3.60 -7.63
C TRP A 331 -2.12 -2.36 -6.76
N VAL A 332 -1.89 -1.22 -7.38
CA VAL A 332 -1.97 0.08 -6.70
C VAL A 332 -3.44 0.42 -6.52
N LEU A 333 -3.90 0.59 -5.31
CA LEU A 333 -5.30 0.88 -5.01
C LEU A 333 -5.49 2.33 -4.55
N PRO A 334 -6.64 2.97 -4.85
CA PRO A 334 -6.94 4.28 -4.27
C PRO A 334 -6.96 4.18 -2.74
N TYR A 335 -6.49 5.22 -2.06
CA TYR A 335 -6.55 5.40 -0.61
C TYR A 335 -7.28 6.71 -0.31
N GLY A 336 -8.50 6.62 0.20
CA GLY A 336 -9.42 7.75 0.28
C GLY A 336 -10.18 8.03 -1.03
N GLY A 337 -9.77 7.40 -2.14
CA GLY A 337 -10.54 7.36 -3.39
C GLY A 337 -11.56 6.22 -3.41
N THR A 338 -12.30 6.09 -4.48
CA THR A 338 -13.44 5.17 -4.59
C THR A 338 -13.02 3.76 -5.01
N LEU A 339 -13.47 2.77 -4.23
CA LEU A 339 -13.43 1.36 -4.58
C LEU A 339 -14.85 0.81 -4.62
N THR A 340 -15.19 0.07 -5.67
CA THR A 340 -16.44 -0.69 -5.77
C THR A 340 -16.13 -2.18 -5.62
N VAL A 341 -16.73 -2.83 -4.63
CA VAL A 341 -16.65 -4.26 -4.36
C VAL A 341 -18.00 -4.87 -4.76
N ASP A 342 -18.04 -5.48 -5.94
CA ASP A 342 -19.24 -6.08 -6.52
C ASP A 342 -19.26 -7.58 -6.17
N GLY A 343 -19.92 -7.90 -5.07
CA GLY A 343 -20.03 -9.27 -4.57
C GLY A 343 -20.73 -10.24 -5.54
N PRO A 344 -21.92 -9.92 -6.07
CA PRO A 344 -22.58 -10.75 -7.08
C PRO A 344 -21.75 -10.94 -8.35
N GLY A 345 -21.07 -9.89 -8.82
CA GLY A 345 -20.21 -9.91 -10.00
C GLY A 345 -18.82 -10.47 -9.76
N ARG A 346 -18.44 -10.75 -8.51
CA ARG A 346 -17.10 -11.24 -8.11
C ARG A 346 -15.97 -10.38 -8.70
N ARG A 347 -16.10 -9.08 -8.64
CA ARG A 347 -15.11 -8.14 -9.17
C ARG A 347 -14.91 -6.94 -8.25
N ILE A 348 -13.73 -6.36 -8.31
CA ILE A 348 -13.38 -5.10 -7.65
C ILE A 348 -13.08 -4.07 -8.74
N VAL A 349 -13.64 -2.88 -8.62
CA VAL A 349 -13.40 -1.77 -9.55
C VAL A 349 -12.78 -0.61 -8.78
N ALA A 350 -11.58 -0.19 -9.19
CA ALA A 350 -10.86 0.93 -8.61
C ALA A 350 -10.98 2.17 -9.50
N ARG A 351 -11.37 3.30 -8.93
CA ARG A 351 -11.42 4.60 -9.61
C ARG A 351 -10.28 5.48 -9.10
N TYR A 352 -9.46 5.96 -10.04
CA TYR A 352 -8.21 6.67 -9.78
C TYR A 352 -8.30 8.19 -10.02
#